data_f1eb133450e5df235e2410925ded1863
#
_entry.id   f1eb133450e5df235e2410925ded1863
#
_cell.length_a   1.000
_cell.length_b   1.000
_cell.length_c   1.000
_cell.angle_alpha   90.00
_cell.angle_beta   90.00
_cell.angle_gamma   90.00
#
_symmetry.space_group_name_H-M   'P 1'
#
loop_
_entity.id
_entity.type
_entity.pdbx_description
1 polymer ?
#
loop_
_entity_poly.entity_id
_entity_poly.type
_entity_poly.pdbx_seq_one_letter_code
_entity_poly.pdbx_strand_id
1 'polypeptide(L)'
;MKLYKSKKDNELFYYFNSKKEKLWCYRHRYYDELGKRREKSKQNFKTENEAYKALLAVKANTLNGNMKQVEYSNLSIAEWFDTWYETHKNDWKISTLLQRESAIRLQIKPLLGNYKLVKLDKSTYKRVFVNKLLESYSPASVFLFHKIFLTGINAAVDDEIIPRNRFNKISIEVSKKDDNFLTASELKEFLSHCKRLLTITSYTLILLLAHSGLRKGEALGLQWKNIDFEANTLTVEKTRDGKGVRTPKTKNSYRSILLDKETMAQLKKYKSWCKKTMLFFGKSFTEDSFVFISYQRGTPISEPLIQHAMAKVIKETGFKKITPHGLRHSHATILVASKKKIPVKTIAERLGNTPKMIYEVYGHNYDELERESVEAFEQALNS
;
A
#
# COMPACT_ATOMS: atom_id res chain seq x y z
N MET A 1 11.42 -29.08 43.28
CA MET A 1 12.74 -29.38 42.67
C MET A 1 13.81 -28.74 43.53
N LYS A 2 14.77 -29.50 44.08
CA LYS A 2 15.86 -28.97 44.92
C LYS A 2 16.99 -28.49 43.98
N LEU A 3 17.39 -27.23 44.09
CA LEU A 3 18.50 -26.62 43.34
C LEU A 3 19.76 -26.62 44.13
N TYR A 4 20.87 -27.01 43.51
CA TYR A 4 22.21 -27.01 44.09
C TYR A 4 23.08 -25.96 43.34
N LYS A 5 23.77 -25.11 44.05
CA LYS A 5 24.66 -24.07 43.47
C LYS A 5 25.89 -24.68 42.82
N SER A 6 26.29 -24.10 41.68
CA SER A 6 27.57 -24.36 41.03
C SER A 6 28.71 -23.63 41.80
N LYS A 7 29.93 -24.15 41.69
CA LYS A 7 31.13 -23.46 42.15
C LYS A 7 31.61 -22.36 41.18
N LYS A 8 31.15 -22.40 39.91
CA LYS A 8 31.58 -21.46 38.86
C LYS A 8 30.91 -20.11 38.95
N ASP A 9 29.65 -20.04 39.33
CA ASP A 9 28.88 -18.80 39.40
C ASP A 9 27.69 -18.94 40.35
N ASN A 10 27.38 -17.88 41.11
CA ASN A 10 26.32 -17.88 42.12
C ASN A 10 24.89 -17.93 41.50
N GLU A 11 24.76 -17.66 40.21
CA GLU A 11 23.51 -17.71 39.47
C GLU A 11 23.36 -18.98 38.64
N LEU A 12 24.33 -19.92 38.75
CA LEU A 12 24.33 -21.20 38.06
C LEU A 12 23.99 -22.33 39.04
N PHE A 13 23.06 -23.18 38.63
CA PHE A 13 22.56 -24.24 39.48
C PHE A 13 22.45 -25.56 38.71
N TYR A 14 22.45 -26.68 39.45
CA TYR A 14 22.05 -27.97 38.90
C TYR A 14 20.94 -28.63 39.75
N TYR A 15 20.26 -29.57 39.14
CA TYR A 15 19.17 -30.35 39.76
C TYR A 15 19.11 -31.73 39.14
N PHE A 16 18.40 -32.59 39.80
CA PHE A 16 18.12 -33.94 39.30
C PHE A 16 16.64 -34.01 38.82
N ASN A 17 16.41 -34.52 37.58
CA ASN A 17 15.08 -34.74 37.06
C ASN A 17 14.46 -36.01 37.64
N SER A 18 13.21 -36.38 37.26
CA SER A 18 12.51 -37.59 37.70
C SER A 18 13.24 -38.87 37.34
N LYS A 19 14.11 -38.84 36.31
CA LYS A 19 14.95 -39.98 35.89
C LYS A 19 16.33 -39.99 36.60
N LYS A 20 16.51 -39.19 37.65
CA LYS A 20 17.79 -38.98 38.35
C LYS A 20 18.95 -38.47 37.48
N GLU A 21 18.68 -37.89 36.31
CA GLU A 21 19.70 -37.28 35.47
C GLU A 21 20.03 -35.90 36.00
N LYS A 22 21.34 -35.57 36.06
CA LYS A 22 21.85 -34.25 36.48
C LYS A 22 21.71 -33.27 35.35
N LEU A 23 20.90 -32.23 35.53
CA LEU A 23 20.68 -31.15 34.59
C LEU A 23 21.06 -29.81 35.19
N TRP A 24 21.44 -28.88 34.34
CA TRP A 24 21.89 -27.56 34.73
C TRP A 24 20.91 -26.47 34.36
N CYS A 25 20.89 -25.38 35.15
CA CYS A 25 20.05 -24.19 34.87
C CYS A 25 20.75 -22.96 35.41
N TYR A 26 20.34 -21.80 34.96
CA TYR A 26 20.74 -20.52 35.52
C TYR A 26 19.52 -19.70 35.92
N ARG A 27 19.74 -18.73 36.87
CA ARG A 27 18.77 -17.73 37.30
C ARG A 27 19.49 -16.40 37.45
N HIS A 28 19.37 -15.53 36.41
CA HIS A 28 19.98 -14.20 36.40
C HIS A 28 18.93 -13.17 36.85
N ARG A 29 19.33 -12.32 37.84
CA ARG A 29 18.47 -11.28 38.38
C ARG A 29 18.98 -9.92 37.92
N TYR A 30 18.07 -9.08 37.42
CA TYR A 30 18.34 -7.75 36.92
C TYR A 30 17.20 -6.79 37.27
N TYR A 31 17.41 -5.50 37.07
CA TYR A 31 16.36 -4.49 37.18
C TYR A 31 15.95 -4.03 35.79
N ASP A 32 14.64 -3.92 35.55
CA ASP A 32 14.11 -3.38 34.29
C ASP A 32 14.22 -1.84 34.24
N GLU A 33 13.82 -1.23 33.15
CA GLU A 33 13.85 0.23 32.94
C GLU A 33 13.04 1.01 33.99
N LEU A 34 12.07 0.38 34.62
CA LEU A 34 11.25 0.96 35.70
C LEU A 34 11.83 0.71 37.09
N GLY A 35 13.04 0.16 37.17
CA GLY A 35 13.69 -0.20 38.47
C GLY A 35 13.05 -1.42 39.15
N LYS A 36 12.20 -2.19 38.46
CA LYS A 36 11.58 -3.38 39.01
C LYS A 36 12.52 -4.58 38.86
N ARG A 37 12.69 -5.34 39.94
CA ARG A 37 13.50 -6.56 39.91
C ARG A 37 12.87 -7.64 39.07
N ARG A 38 13.61 -8.17 38.10
CA ARG A 38 13.24 -9.26 37.18
C ARG A 38 14.20 -10.44 37.31
N GLU A 39 13.77 -11.61 36.89
CA GLU A 39 14.60 -12.82 36.83
C GLU A 39 14.49 -13.45 35.45
N LYS A 40 15.64 -13.71 34.80
CA LYS A 40 15.76 -14.51 33.59
C LYS A 40 16.34 -15.87 33.94
N SER A 41 15.58 -16.94 33.70
CA SER A 41 16.05 -18.29 33.97
C SER A 41 15.88 -19.19 32.74
N LYS A 42 16.73 -20.21 32.64
CA LYS A 42 16.62 -21.27 31.66
C LYS A 42 17.13 -22.58 32.24
N GLN A 43 16.45 -23.68 31.93
CA GLN A 43 16.70 -25.00 32.46
C GLN A 43 17.02 -26.01 31.37
N ASN A 44 17.27 -27.25 31.76
CA ASN A 44 17.47 -28.42 30.90
C ASN A 44 18.77 -28.39 30.09
N PHE A 45 19.82 -27.77 30.56
CA PHE A 45 21.15 -27.90 29.97
C PHE A 45 21.78 -29.23 30.42
N LYS A 46 22.42 -29.92 29.47
CA LYS A 46 23.07 -31.20 29.76
C LYS A 46 24.39 -31.02 30.49
N THR A 47 25.09 -29.93 30.25
CA THR A 47 26.38 -29.66 30.83
C THR A 47 26.44 -28.31 31.56
N GLU A 48 27.31 -28.22 32.55
CA GLU A 48 27.61 -26.98 33.26
C GLU A 48 28.10 -25.86 32.32
N ASN A 49 28.96 -26.23 31.35
CA ASN A 49 29.54 -25.27 30.43
C ASN A 49 28.48 -24.67 29.47
N GLU A 50 27.50 -25.45 29.01
CA GLU A 50 26.37 -24.94 28.20
C GLU A 50 25.55 -23.92 29.02
N ALA A 51 25.19 -24.26 30.25
CA ALA A 51 24.42 -23.38 31.11
C ALA A 51 25.21 -22.10 31.47
N TYR A 52 26.51 -22.23 31.73
CA TYR A 52 27.40 -21.10 32.04
C TYR A 52 27.57 -20.17 30.84
N LYS A 53 27.81 -20.69 29.63
CA LYS A 53 27.86 -19.88 28.41
C LYS A 53 26.56 -19.12 28.17
N ALA A 54 25.42 -19.76 28.39
CA ALA A 54 24.11 -19.13 28.28
C ALA A 54 23.90 -18.02 29.33
N LEU A 55 24.35 -18.24 30.56
CA LEU A 55 24.34 -17.23 31.63
C LEU A 55 25.23 -16.01 31.30
N LEU A 56 26.43 -16.25 30.80
CA LEU A 56 27.38 -15.17 30.42
C LEU A 56 26.79 -14.31 29.29
N ALA A 57 26.12 -14.92 28.32
CA ALA A 57 25.43 -14.19 27.23
C ALA A 57 24.33 -13.28 27.78
N VAL A 58 23.54 -13.74 28.76
CA VAL A 58 22.52 -12.93 29.43
C VAL A 58 23.13 -11.81 30.23
N LYS A 59 24.21 -12.07 31.05
CA LYS A 59 24.90 -11.06 31.80
C LYS A 59 25.51 -9.98 30.90
N ALA A 60 26.14 -10.35 29.79
CA ALA A 60 26.71 -9.42 28.83
C ALA A 60 25.64 -8.49 28.24
N ASN A 61 24.48 -9.04 27.83
CA ASN A 61 23.38 -8.23 27.33
C ASN A 61 22.82 -7.28 28.38
N THR A 62 22.72 -7.71 29.64
CA THR A 62 22.27 -6.86 30.74
C THR A 62 23.27 -5.71 31.03
N LEU A 63 24.55 -6.02 31.01
CA LEU A 63 25.62 -5.01 31.23
C LEU A 63 25.72 -4.00 30.08
N ASN A 64 25.43 -4.43 28.85
CA ASN A 64 25.43 -3.59 27.64
C ASN A 64 24.12 -2.78 27.47
N GLY A 65 23.23 -2.79 28.45
CA GLY A 65 21.96 -2.07 28.37
C GLY A 65 20.89 -2.74 27.48
N ASN A 66 21.18 -3.91 26.90
CA ASN A 66 20.25 -4.63 26.00
C ASN A 66 19.17 -5.43 26.77
N MET A 67 18.55 -4.80 27.76
CA MET A 67 17.64 -5.48 28.69
C MET A 67 16.37 -5.98 27.96
N LYS A 68 15.82 -5.20 27.05
CA LYS A 68 14.66 -5.61 26.25
C LYS A 68 14.94 -6.88 25.42
N GLN A 69 16.13 -7.03 24.85
CA GLN A 69 16.51 -8.24 24.10
C GLN A 69 16.53 -9.50 24.99
N VAL A 70 16.91 -9.35 26.26
CA VAL A 70 16.88 -10.43 27.26
C VAL A 70 15.44 -10.75 27.62
N GLU A 71 14.62 -9.77 27.90
CA GLU A 71 13.21 -9.90 28.26
C GLU A 71 12.42 -10.59 27.14
N TYR A 72 12.50 -10.06 25.92
CA TYR A 72 11.77 -10.52 24.76
C TYR A 72 12.45 -11.67 23.99
N SER A 73 13.47 -12.31 24.54
CA SER A 73 14.22 -13.40 23.87
C SER A 73 13.34 -14.63 23.48
N ASN A 74 12.19 -14.79 24.11
CA ASN A 74 11.21 -15.84 23.82
C ASN A 74 9.96 -15.36 23.06
N LEU A 75 9.91 -14.07 22.70
CA LEU A 75 8.79 -13.49 21.97
C LEU A 75 8.62 -14.19 20.62
N SER A 76 7.43 -14.67 20.33
CA SER A 76 7.10 -15.24 19.03
C SER A 76 6.74 -14.13 18.03
N ILE A 77 6.81 -14.45 16.75
CA ILE A 77 6.38 -13.53 15.68
C ILE A 77 4.89 -13.21 15.81
N ALA A 78 4.05 -14.18 16.19
CA ALA A 78 2.62 -13.94 16.39
C ALA A 78 2.37 -12.92 17.52
N GLU A 79 3.00 -13.10 18.68
CA GLU A 79 2.87 -12.20 19.82
C GLU A 79 3.38 -10.79 19.49
N TRP A 80 4.51 -10.70 18.77
CA TRP A 80 5.05 -9.41 18.34
C TRP A 80 4.10 -8.68 17.38
N PHE A 81 3.61 -9.36 16.35
CA PHE A 81 2.73 -8.73 15.37
C PHE A 81 1.37 -8.34 15.96
N ASP A 82 0.88 -9.02 17.00
CA ASP A 82 -0.29 -8.59 17.76
C ASP A 82 -0.01 -7.30 18.53
N THR A 83 1.09 -7.26 19.27
CA THR A 83 1.51 -6.07 20.01
C THR A 83 1.70 -4.88 19.08
N TRP A 84 2.45 -5.06 17.98
CA TRP A 84 2.69 -4.02 16.98
C TRP A 84 1.39 -3.51 16.35
N TYR A 85 0.48 -4.41 15.99
CA TYR A 85 -0.82 -4.05 15.42
C TYR A 85 -1.64 -3.21 16.40
N GLU A 86 -1.80 -3.68 17.63
CA GLU A 86 -2.58 -2.99 18.66
C GLU A 86 -2.03 -1.61 18.99
N THR A 87 -0.70 -1.47 19.06
CA THR A 87 -0.02 -0.21 19.36
C THR A 87 -0.25 0.83 18.25
N HIS A 88 -0.18 0.42 16.97
CA HIS A 88 -0.16 1.34 15.85
C HIS A 88 -1.46 1.43 15.04
N LYS A 89 -2.48 0.62 15.32
CA LYS A 89 -3.71 0.56 14.50
C LYS A 89 -4.43 1.90 14.36
N ASN A 90 -4.35 2.76 15.36
CA ASN A 90 -4.99 4.07 15.35
C ASN A 90 -4.25 5.11 14.48
N ASP A 91 -2.97 4.89 14.19
CA ASP A 91 -2.15 5.78 13.35
C ASP A 91 -2.41 5.53 11.85
N TRP A 92 -3.03 4.41 11.50
CA TRP A 92 -3.16 3.99 10.12
C TRP A 92 -4.49 4.40 9.50
N LYS A 93 -4.41 4.83 8.25
CA LYS A 93 -5.63 5.01 7.45
C LYS A 93 -6.35 3.67 7.30
N ILE A 94 -7.67 3.69 7.27
CA ILE A 94 -8.52 2.47 7.25
C ILE A 94 -8.12 1.45 6.16
N SER A 95 -7.67 1.93 4.98
CA SER A 95 -7.21 1.04 3.90
C SER A 95 -5.91 0.29 4.26
N THR A 96 -4.98 0.97 4.95
CA THR A 96 -3.72 0.39 5.41
C THR A 96 -3.97 -0.55 6.58
N LEU A 97 -4.85 -0.16 7.51
CA LEU A 97 -5.27 -0.98 8.64
C LEU A 97 -5.79 -2.35 8.17
N LEU A 98 -6.79 -2.36 7.28
CA LEU A 98 -7.39 -3.59 6.77
C LEU A 98 -6.40 -4.45 5.96
N GLN A 99 -5.50 -3.81 5.21
CA GLN A 99 -4.47 -4.51 4.46
C GLN A 99 -3.44 -5.19 5.39
N ARG A 100 -2.99 -4.48 6.43
CA ARG A 100 -2.06 -5.02 7.43
C ARG A 100 -2.71 -6.12 8.26
N GLU A 101 -3.92 -5.89 8.76
CA GLU A 101 -4.70 -6.89 9.51
C GLU A 101 -4.84 -8.18 8.71
N SER A 102 -5.28 -8.07 7.46
CA SER A 102 -5.44 -9.24 6.59
C SER A 102 -4.12 -9.98 6.36
N ALA A 103 -3.02 -9.26 6.09
CA ALA A 103 -1.71 -9.86 5.86
C ALA A 103 -1.16 -10.53 7.14
N ILE A 104 -1.34 -9.92 8.30
CA ILE A 104 -0.93 -10.50 9.59
C ILE A 104 -1.71 -11.80 9.85
N ARG A 105 -3.04 -11.73 9.74
CA ARG A 105 -3.93 -12.85 10.08
C ARG A 105 -3.82 -14.02 9.11
N LEU A 106 -3.76 -13.75 7.80
CA LEU A 106 -3.88 -14.78 6.76
C LEU A 106 -2.52 -15.27 6.22
N GLN A 107 -1.45 -14.50 6.33
CA GLN A 107 -0.14 -14.87 5.78
C GLN A 107 0.96 -14.95 6.84
N ILE A 108 1.14 -13.91 7.66
CA ILE A 108 2.29 -13.84 8.57
C ILE A 108 2.14 -14.84 9.72
N LYS A 109 1.03 -14.80 10.44
CA LYS A 109 0.82 -15.68 11.61
C LYS A 109 0.75 -17.17 11.26
N PRO A 110 0.03 -17.60 10.20
CA PRO A 110 -0.04 -19.02 9.87
C PRO A 110 1.31 -19.62 9.49
N LEU A 111 2.18 -18.86 8.83
CA LEU A 111 3.46 -19.35 8.31
C LEU A 111 4.62 -19.12 9.28
N LEU A 112 4.62 -18.03 10.02
CA LEU A 112 5.75 -17.59 10.83
C LEU A 112 5.45 -17.46 12.31
N GLY A 113 4.19 -17.46 12.72
CA GLY A 113 3.76 -17.11 14.08
C GLY A 113 4.46 -17.87 15.19
N ASN A 114 4.73 -19.14 15.00
CA ASN A 114 5.36 -20.01 15.99
C ASN A 114 6.90 -19.82 16.11
N TYR A 115 7.51 -19.11 15.14
CA TYR A 115 8.94 -18.84 15.23
C TYR A 115 9.23 -17.75 16.26
N LYS A 116 10.32 -17.92 17.00
CA LYS A 116 10.83 -16.88 17.89
C LYS A 116 11.45 -15.76 17.05
N LEU A 117 11.08 -14.50 17.34
CA LEU A 117 11.51 -13.31 16.61
C LEU A 117 13.03 -13.23 16.47
N VAL A 118 13.75 -13.50 17.55
CA VAL A 118 15.23 -13.50 17.59
C VAL A 118 15.87 -14.68 16.86
N LYS A 119 15.14 -15.79 16.60
CA LYS A 119 15.70 -17.01 16.03
C LYS A 119 15.39 -17.22 14.55
N LEU A 120 14.40 -16.51 14.01
CA LEU A 120 14.06 -16.64 12.59
C LEU A 120 15.22 -16.11 11.74
N ASP A 121 15.87 -16.98 10.99
CA ASP A 121 16.93 -16.64 10.05
C ASP A 121 16.38 -16.33 8.65
N LYS A 122 17.23 -15.70 7.83
CA LYS A 122 16.88 -15.27 6.46
C LYS A 122 16.50 -16.44 5.55
N SER A 123 17.21 -17.56 5.63
CA SER A 123 17.00 -18.74 4.77
C SER A 123 15.66 -19.41 5.08
N THR A 124 15.37 -19.61 6.38
CA THR A 124 14.09 -20.15 6.85
C THR A 124 12.94 -19.24 6.44
N TYR A 125 13.07 -17.92 6.65
CA TYR A 125 12.05 -16.95 6.23
C TYR A 125 11.79 -17.02 4.71
N LYS A 126 12.84 -17.04 3.88
CA LYS A 126 12.67 -17.14 2.41
C LYS A 126 11.93 -18.42 2.03
N ARG A 127 12.32 -19.55 2.60
CA ARG A 127 11.72 -20.85 2.30
C ARG A 127 10.26 -20.95 2.76
N VAL A 128 10.00 -20.63 4.04
CA VAL A 128 8.70 -20.88 4.69
C VAL A 128 7.67 -19.80 4.36
N PHE A 129 8.10 -18.57 4.07
CA PHE A 129 7.20 -17.46 3.81
C PHE A 129 7.20 -17.05 2.34
N VAL A 130 8.34 -16.58 1.82
CA VAL A 130 8.40 -16.02 0.47
C VAL A 130 8.09 -17.08 -0.60
N ASN A 131 8.85 -18.18 -0.60
CA ASN A 131 8.68 -19.23 -1.62
C ASN A 131 7.30 -19.90 -1.49
N LYS A 132 6.84 -20.14 -0.24
CA LYS A 132 5.53 -20.74 -0.01
C LYS A 132 4.37 -19.86 -0.50
N LEU A 133 4.47 -18.55 -0.32
CA LEU A 133 3.46 -17.62 -0.82
C LEU A 133 3.51 -17.49 -2.35
N LEU A 134 4.69 -17.61 -2.99
CA LEU A 134 4.82 -17.58 -4.45
C LEU A 134 4.12 -18.77 -5.15
N GLU A 135 3.85 -19.87 -4.43
CA GLU A 135 3.05 -20.98 -4.96
C GLU A 135 1.58 -20.60 -5.23
N SER A 136 1.04 -19.62 -4.50
CA SER A 136 -0.40 -19.29 -4.52
C SER A 136 -0.71 -17.83 -4.85
N TYR A 137 0.28 -16.95 -4.77
CA TYR A 137 0.11 -15.51 -4.96
C TYR A 137 1.04 -14.95 -6.02
N SER A 138 0.61 -13.88 -6.69
CA SER A 138 1.48 -13.16 -7.61
C SER A 138 2.70 -12.56 -6.90
N PRO A 139 3.87 -12.44 -7.57
CA PRO A 139 5.06 -11.82 -6.99
C PRO A 139 4.81 -10.44 -6.39
N ALA A 140 3.96 -9.62 -7.02
CA ALA A 140 3.58 -8.31 -6.50
C ALA A 140 2.83 -8.39 -5.16
N SER A 141 1.95 -9.38 -4.98
CA SER A 141 1.25 -9.63 -3.72
C SER A 141 2.22 -10.11 -2.63
N VAL A 142 3.11 -11.04 -2.98
CA VAL A 142 4.14 -11.53 -2.03
C VAL A 142 5.10 -10.41 -1.62
N PHE A 143 5.48 -9.54 -2.56
CA PHE A 143 6.27 -8.35 -2.25
C PHE A 143 5.56 -7.42 -1.26
N LEU A 144 4.24 -7.24 -1.41
CA LEU A 144 3.44 -6.46 -0.47
C LEU A 144 3.44 -7.09 0.94
N PHE A 145 3.20 -8.40 1.06
CA PHE A 145 3.24 -9.10 2.34
C PHE A 145 4.63 -9.02 2.98
N HIS A 146 5.68 -9.17 2.18
CA HIS A 146 7.06 -8.96 2.62
C HIS A 146 7.30 -7.55 3.16
N LYS A 147 6.81 -6.51 2.48
CA LYS A 147 6.91 -5.11 2.94
C LYS A 147 6.19 -4.89 4.28
N ILE A 148 5.01 -5.49 4.47
CA ILE A 148 4.28 -5.41 5.74
C ILE A 148 5.08 -6.10 6.86
N PHE A 149 5.63 -7.28 6.59
CA PHE A 149 6.50 -8.00 7.52
C PHE A 149 7.72 -7.15 7.89
N LEU A 150 8.43 -6.59 6.89
CA LEU A 150 9.58 -5.70 7.14
C LEU A 150 9.23 -4.50 8.02
N THR A 151 8.04 -3.91 7.83
CA THR A 151 7.60 -2.76 8.64
C THR A 151 7.47 -3.16 10.12
N GLY A 152 6.84 -4.32 10.41
CA GLY A 152 6.75 -4.82 11.78
C GLY A 152 8.09 -5.24 12.38
N ILE A 153 9.01 -5.78 11.55
CA ILE A 153 10.38 -6.10 12.01
C ILE A 153 11.20 -4.85 12.28
N ASN A 154 11.08 -3.80 11.45
CA ASN A 154 11.75 -2.53 11.71
C ASN A 154 11.26 -1.89 13.02
N ALA A 155 9.95 -1.94 13.30
CA ALA A 155 9.42 -1.51 14.58
C ALA A 155 10.03 -2.28 15.76
N ALA A 156 10.28 -3.59 15.62
CA ALA A 156 10.96 -4.38 16.65
C ALA A 156 12.44 -3.98 16.83
N VAL A 157 13.08 -3.45 15.78
CA VAL A 157 14.43 -2.86 15.88
C VAL A 157 14.37 -1.50 16.58
N ASP A 158 13.41 -0.65 16.19
CA ASP A 158 13.22 0.68 16.76
C ASP A 158 12.88 0.60 18.27
N ASP A 159 12.13 -0.44 18.68
CA ASP A 159 11.82 -0.76 20.08
C ASP A 159 12.96 -1.51 20.80
N GLU A 160 14.13 -1.71 20.15
CA GLU A 160 15.32 -2.39 20.69
C GLU A 160 15.10 -3.87 21.09
N ILE A 161 14.00 -4.49 20.63
CA ILE A 161 13.68 -5.91 20.90
C ILE A 161 14.65 -6.83 20.14
N ILE A 162 15.04 -6.43 18.91
CA ILE A 162 16.06 -7.11 18.11
C ILE A 162 17.10 -6.09 17.61
N PRO A 163 18.39 -6.49 17.49
CA PRO A 163 19.47 -5.54 17.19
C PRO A 163 19.48 -5.05 15.74
N ARG A 164 18.85 -5.78 14.80
CA ARG A 164 18.81 -5.44 13.37
C ARG A 164 17.75 -6.22 12.61
N ASN A 165 17.30 -5.65 11.49
CA ASN A 165 16.48 -6.36 10.53
C ASN A 165 17.37 -7.21 9.58
N ARG A 166 17.21 -8.54 9.61
CA ARG A 166 17.97 -9.50 8.79
C ARG A 166 17.39 -9.71 7.40
N PHE A 167 16.17 -9.20 7.15
CA PHE A 167 15.34 -9.55 5.99
C PHE A 167 15.38 -8.50 4.86
N ASN A 168 16.01 -7.34 5.08
CA ASN A 168 16.06 -6.21 4.13
C ASN A 168 16.62 -6.56 2.74
N LYS A 169 17.51 -7.55 2.67
CA LYS A 169 18.20 -7.95 1.41
C LYS A 169 17.52 -9.15 0.72
N ILE A 170 16.21 -9.33 0.90
CA ILE A 170 15.47 -10.37 0.17
C ILE A 170 14.85 -9.73 -1.06
N SER A 171 15.25 -10.19 -2.23
CA SER A 171 14.68 -9.79 -3.49
C SER A 171 13.51 -10.69 -3.86
N ILE A 172 12.42 -10.08 -4.28
CA ILE A 172 11.26 -10.73 -4.91
C ILE A 172 11.12 -10.06 -6.27
N GLU A 173 11.39 -10.80 -7.33
CA GLU A 173 11.29 -10.29 -8.68
C GLU A 173 9.83 -10.06 -9.03
N VAL A 174 9.49 -8.81 -9.23
CA VAL A 174 8.17 -8.39 -9.72
C VAL A 174 8.36 -8.01 -11.18
N SER A 175 7.80 -8.79 -12.10
CA SER A 175 7.79 -8.45 -13.51
C SER A 175 7.22 -7.06 -13.73
N LYS A 176 7.80 -6.28 -14.64
CA LYS A 176 7.18 -5.04 -15.10
C LYS A 176 5.79 -5.40 -15.60
N LYS A 177 4.77 -4.67 -15.12
CA LYS A 177 3.42 -4.84 -15.64
C LYS A 177 3.41 -4.42 -17.11
N ASP A 178 2.60 -5.12 -17.90
CA ASP A 178 2.26 -4.66 -19.25
C ASP A 178 1.79 -3.21 -19.21
N ASP A 179 2.10 -2.48 -20.26
CA ASP A 179 1.75 -1.06 -20.39
C ASP A 179 0.25 -0.87 -20.25
N ASN A 180 -0.17 -0.39 -19.10
CA ASN A 180 -1.58 -0.13 -18.78
C ASN A 180 -1.93 1.31 -19.16
N PHE A 181 -1.66 1.68 -20.41
CA PHE A 181 -2.06 2.97 -21.00
C PHE A 181 -2.42 2.81 -22.48
N LEU A 182 -3.09 3.81 -23.01
CA LEU A 182 -3.49 3.94 -24.41
C LEU A 182 -2.81 5.17 -25.01
N THR A 183 -2.39 5.05 -26.26
CA THR A 183 -2.00 6.20 -27.09
C THR A 183 -3.20 7.10 -27.35
N ALA A 184 -2.98 8.30 -27.93
CA ALA A 184 -4.07 9.24 -28.23
C ALA A 184 -5.09 8.64 -29.24
N SER A 185 -4.62 7.91 -30.25
CA SER A 185 -5.48 7.22 -31.23
C SER A 185 -6.27 6.08 -30.62
N GLU A 186 -5.61 5.21 -29.85
CA GLU A 186 -6.27 4.11 -29.12
C GLU A 186 -7.30 4.63 -28.11
N LEU A 187 -7.00 5.73 -27.40
CA LEU A 187 -7.95 6.33 -26.45
C LEU A 187 -9.20 6.84 -27.14
N LYS A 188 -9.04 7.53 -28.30
CA LYS A 188 -10.16 8.01 -29.11
C LYS A 188 -11.03 6.87 -29.60
N GLU A 189 -10.44 5.79 -30.09
CA GLU A 189 -11.15 4.58 -30.52
C GLU A 189 -11.88 3.92 -29.35
N PHE A 190 -11.21 3.71 -28.22
CA PHE A 190 -11.81 3.14 -27.01
C PHE A 190 -13.02 3.94 -26.53
N LEU A 191 -12.93 5.28 -26.51
CA LEU A 191 -14.04 6.15 -26.13
C LEU A 191 -15.22 6.07 -27.12
N SER A 192 -14.95 5.89 -28.41
CA SER A 192 -15.99 5.63 -29.42
C SER A 192 -16.75 4.33 -29.15
N HIS A 193 -16.04 3.25 -28.83
CA HIS A 193 -16.66 1.99 -28.40
C HIS A 193 -17.47 2.15 -27.11
N CYS A 194 -16.93 2.86 -26.11
CA CYS A 194 -17.65 3.15 -24.87
C CYS A 194 -18.96 3.91 -25.11
N LYS A 195 -18.95 4.90 -26.00
CA LYS A 195 -20.15 5.69 -26.36
C LYS A 195 -21.25 4.83 -26.98
N ARG A 196 -20.87 3.85 -27.78
CA ARG A 196 -21.80 2.95 -28.48
C ARG A 196 -22.37 1.86 -27.57
N LEU A 197 -21.54 1.29 -26.68
CA LEU A 197 -21.85 0.04 -25.96
C LEU A 197 -22.33 0.26 -24.52
N LEU A 198 -22.11 1.42 -23.94
CA LEU A 198 -22.33 1.65 -22.52
C LEU A 198 -23.53 2.58 -22.26
N THR A 199 -24.04 2.48 -21.04
CA THR A 199 -25.03 3.45 -20.52
C THR A 199 -24.44 4.83 -20.44
N ILE A 200 -25.30 5.87 -20.46
CA ILE A 200 -24.86 7.27 -20.33
C ILE A 200 -24.01 7.50 -19.09
N THR A 201 -24.34 6.87 -17.96
CA THR A 201 -23.56 6.97 -16.72
C THR A 201 -22.14 6.43 -16.88
N SER A 202 -22.01 5.19 -17.40
CA SER A 202 -20.71 4.54 -17.57
C SER A 202 -19.86 5.26 -18.60
N TYR A 203 -20.44 5.66 -19.73
CA TYR A 203 -19.72 6.44 -20.75
C TYR A 203 -19.23 7.77 -20.21
N THR A 204 -20.10 8.55 -19.54
CA THR A 204 -19.72 9.86 -19.01
C THR A 204 -18.61 9.75 -17.95
N LEU A 205 -18.66 8.71 -17.11
CA LEU A 205 -17.60 8.47 -16.12
C LEU A 205 -16.26 8.13 -16.78
N ILE A 206 -16.27 7.25 -17.79
CA ILE A 206 -15.04 6.86 -18.50
C ILE A 206 -14.47 8.06 -19.27
N LEU A 207 -15.31 8.82 -19.97
CA LEU A 207 -14.91 10.04 -20.67
C LEU A 207 -14.27 11.05 -19.70
N LEU A 208 -14.91 11.32 -18.56
CA LEU A 208 -14.39 12.22 -17.55
C LEU A 208 -13.02 11.75 -17.03
N LEU A 209 -12.86 10.46 -16.71
CA LEU A 209 -11.58 9.92 -16.23
C LEU A 209 -10.47 10.06 -17.28
N ALA A 210 -10.78 9.80 -18.54
CA ALA A 210 -9.84 9.91 -19.66
C ALA A 210 -9.38 11.37 -19.88
N HIS A 211 -10.30 12.32 -19.85
CA HIS A 211 -10.03 13.72 -20.19
C HIS A 211 -9.53 14.57 -19.00
N SER A 212 -9.80 14.15 -17.76
CA SER A 212 -9.36 14.88 -16.57
C SER A 212 -8.14 14.28 -15.87
N GLY A 213 -7.87 12.99 -16.10
CA GLY A 213 -6.86 12.23 -15.35
C GLY A 213 -7.20 12.02 -13.86
N LEU A 214 -8.46 12.17 -13.46
CA LEU A 214 -8.92 11.90 -12.08
C LEU A 214 -8.65 10.47 -11.64
N ARG A 215 -8.40 10.29 -10.34
CA ARG A 215 -8.46 8.94 -9.77
C ARG A 215 -9.92 8.46 -9.72
N LYS A 216 -10.16 7.16 -9.89
CA LYS A 216 -11.51 6.57 -9.83
C LYS A 216 -12.31 7.06 -8.61
N GLY A 217 -11.70 7.01 -7.43
CA GLY A 217 -12.37 7.44 -6.20
C GLY A 217 -12.66 8.95 -6.15
N GLU A 218 -11.84 9.79 -6.76
CA GLU A 218 -12.09 11.23 -6.90
C GLU A 218 -13.33 11.46 -7.78
N ALA A 219 -13.40 10.82 -8.95
CA ALA A 219 -14.57 10.93 -9.83
C ALA A 219 -15.86 10.42 -9.15
N LEU A 220 -15.81 9.30 -8.43
CA LEU A 220 -16.96 8.77 -7.68
C LEU A 220 -17.39 9.66 -6.51
N GLY A 221 -16.49 10.49 -5.99
CA GLY A 221 -16.73 11.42 -4.90
C GLY A 221 -17.25 12.79 -5.34
N LEU A 222 -17.35 13.04 -6.65
CA LEU A 222 -17.82 14.33 -7.18
C LEU A 222 -19.29 14.57 -6.87
N GLN A 223 -19.58 15.81 -6.50
CA GLN A 223 -20.93 16.38 -6.37
C GLN A 223 -21.14 17.44 -7.44
N TRP A 224 -22.38 17.76 -7.81
CA TRP A 224 -22.64 18.71 -8.88
C TRP A 224 -22.09 20.11 -8.58
N LYS A 225 -22.04 20.53 -7.33
CA LYS A 225 -21.41 21.79 -6.89
C LYS A 225 -19.91 21.89 -7.19
N ASN A 226 -19.26 20.76 -7.43
CA ASN A 226 -17.84 20.71 -7.79
C ASN A 226 -17.58 21.00 -9.28
N ILE A 227 -18.62 21.18 -10.09
CA ILE A 227 -18.52 21.43 -11.54
C ILE A 227 -19.04 22.81 -11.85
N ASP A 228 -18.14 23.67 -12.24
CA ASP A 228 -18.46 25.00 -12.75
C ASP A 228 -18.60 24.96 -14.29
N PHE A 229 -19.84 25.13 -14.76
CA PHE A 229 -20.16 25.09 -16.20
C PHE A 229 -19.87 26.39 -16.94
N GLU A 230 -19.61 27.49 -16.24
CA GLU A 230 -19.22 28.78 -16.82
C GLU A 230 -17.71 28.84 -17.01
N ALA A 231 -16.97 28.55 -15.95
CA ALA A 231 -15.52 28.49 -15.99
C ALA A 231 -14.97 27.19 -16.67
N ASN A 232 -15.80 26.21 -16.97
CA ASN A 232 -15.43 24.88 -17.46
C ASN A 232 -14.44 24.17 -16.53
N THR A 233 -14.60 24.30 -15.23
CA THR A 233 -13.70 23.71 -14.23
C THR A 233 -14.40 22.64 -13.37
N LEU A 234 -13.58 21.76 -12.83
CA LEU A 234 -13.97 20.72 -11.90
C LEU A 234 -13.01 20.76 -10.70
N THR A 235 -13.58 20.82 -9.48
CA THR A 235 -12.81 20.86 -8.22
C THR A 235 -12.88 19.52 -7.49
N VAL A 236 -11.72 18.99 -7.10
CA VAL A 236 -11.59 17.73 -6.35
C VAL A 236 -11.52 18.06 -4.86
N GLU A 237 -12.56 17.65 -4.11
CA GLU A 237 -12.65 17.86 -2.65
C GLU A 237 -12.78 16.56 -1.87
N LYS A 238 -13.32 15.52 -2.51
CA LYS A 238 -13.65 14.25 -1.85
C LYS A 238 -13.22 13.06 -2.71
N THR A 239 -13.11 11.92 -2.05
CA THR A 239 -12.95 10.61 -2.69
C THR A 239 -13.98 9.67 -2.10
N ARG A 240 -14.53 8.76 -2.91
CA ARG A 240 -15.50 7.75 -2.50
C ARG A 240 -15.12 6.38 -3.05
N ASP A 241 -15.19 5.38 -2.20
CA ASP A 241 -15.03 3.96 -2.55
C ASP A 241 -16.00 3.10 -1.72
N GLY A 242 -15.83 1.78 -1.75
CA GLY A 242 -16.63 0.84 -0.96
C GLY A 242 -16.59 1.05 0.56
N LYS A 243 -15.65 1.85 1.08
CA LYS A 243 -15.50 2.20 2.50
C LYS A 243 -16.13 3.55 2.88
N GLY A 244 -16.77 4.21 1.92
CA GLY A 244 -17.46 5.49 2.13
C GLY A 244 -16.77 6.70 1.51
N VAL A 245 -17.25 7.88 1.91
CA VAL A 245 -16.75 9.20 1.47
C VAL A 245 -15.68 9.69 2.42
N ARG A 246 -14.57 10.17 1.87
CA ARG A 246 -13.42 10.66 2.65
C ARG A 246 -12.78 11.87 1.98
N THR A 247 -11.98 12.61 2.74
CA THR A 247 -11.06 13.60 2.19
C THR A 247 -9.94 12.92 1.37
N PRO A 248 -9.39 13.59 0.37
CA PRO A 248 -8.25 13.09 -0.38
C PRO A 248 -7.03 12.79 0.51
N LYS A 249 -6.16 11.88 0.06
CA LYS A 249 -5.03 11.39 0.88
C LYS A 249 -3.94 12.43 1.14
N THR A 250 -3.76 13.40 0.24
CA THR A 250 -2.67 14.40 0.30
C THR A 250 -3.21 15.80 -0.03
N LYS A 251 -2.53 16.85 0.44
CA LYS A 251 -2.85 18.24 0.11
C LYS A 251 -2.90 18.49 -1.40
N ASN A 252 -1.97 17.90 -2.17
CA ASN A 252 -1.92 18.03 -3.63
C ASN A 252 -3.14 17.42 -4.36
N SER A 253 -3.94 16.62 -3.67
CA SER A 253 -5.16 16.06 -4.27
C SER A 253 -6.30 17.07 -4.36
N TYR A 254 -6.28 18.14 -3.54
CA TYR A 254 -7.21 19.27 -3.66
C TYR A 254 -6.78 20.15 -4.81
N ARG A 255 -7.57 20.22 -5.86
CA ARG A 255 -7.24 20.96 -7.07
C ARG A 255 -8.46 21.25 -7.93
N SER A 256 -8.40 22.31 -8.71
CA SER A 256 -9.33 22.59 -9.81
C SER A 256 -8.70 22.23 -11.15
N ILE A 257 -9.46 21.59 -12.02
CA ILE A 257 -9.03 21.10 -13.32
C ILE A 257 -9.89 21.74 -14.40
N LEU A 258 -9.29 22.40 -15.38
CA LEU A 258 -9.98 22.88 -16.58
C LEU A 258 -10.34 21.66 -17.46
N LEU A 259 -11.59 21.58 -17.89
CA LEU A 259 -12.11 20.54 -18.79
C LEU A 259 -12.33 21.08 -20.20
N ASP A 260 -12.23 20.19 -21.19
CA ASP A 260 -12.51 20.49 -22.58
C ASP A 260 -14.04 20.64 -22.83
N LYS A 261 -14.37 21.27 -23.96
CA LYS A 261 -15.76 21.57 -24.36
C LYS A 261 -16.60 20.30 -24.55
N GLU A 262 -16.01 19.22 -25.07
CA GLU A 262 -16.72 17.96 -25.30
C GLU A 262 -17.13 17.32 -23.97
N THR A 263 -16.20 17.22 -23.03
CA THR A 263 -16.46 16.70 -21.68
C THR A 263 -17.52 17.52 -20.95
N MET A 264 -17.46 18.85 -21.05
CA MET A 264 -18.45 19.74 -20.43
C MET A 264 -19.85 19.59 -21.07
N ALA A 265 -19.93 19.49 -22.39
CA ALA A 265 -21.20 19.24 -23.08
C ALA A 265 -21.82 17.90 -22.67
N GLN A 266 -21.00 16.84 -22.54
CA GLN A 266 -21.46 15.54 -22.07
C GLN A 266 -21.93 15.60 -20.61
N LEU A 267 -21.24 16.34 -19.74
CA LEU A 267 -21.66 16.52 -18.36
C LEU A 267 -22.97 17.30 -18.23
N LYS A 268 -23.19 18.33 -19.07
CA LYS A 268 -24.49 19.07 -19.14
C LYS A 268 -25.63 18.12 -19.54
N LYS A 269 -25.44 17.33 -20.60
CA LYS A 269 -26.41 16.30 -21.02
C LYS A 269 -26.68 15.29 -19.90
N TYR A 270 -25.63 14.84 -19.23
CA TYR A 270 -25.75 13.90 -18.13
C TYR A 270 -26.43 14.49 -16.89
N LYS A 271 -26.19 15.77 -16.56
CA LYS A 271 -26.90 16.49 -15.46
C LYS A 271 -28.42 16.50 -15.70
N SER A 272 -28.83 16.77 -16.93
CA SER A 272 -30.25 16.74 -17.30
C SER A 272 -30.84 15.33 -17.17
N TRP A 273 -30.12 14.30 -17.56
CA TRP A 273 -30.52 12.91 -17.37
C TRP A 273 -30.61 12.54 -15.86
N CYS A 274 -29.65 12.96 -15.05
CA CYS A 274 -29.69 12.72 -13.61
C CYS A 274 -30.89 13.34 -12.94
N LYS A 275 -31.24 14.61 -13.28
CA LYS A 275 -32.45 15.28 -12.77
C LYS A 275 -33.71 14.47 -13.05
N LYS A 276 -33.89 14.02 -14.31
CA LYS A 276 -35.03 13.19 -14.70
C LYS A 276 -35.06 11.85 -13.98
N THR A 277 -33.91 11.17 -13.88
CA THR A 277 -33.79 9.88 -13.21
C THR A 277 -34.08 9.97 -11.71
N MET A 278 -33.53 10.98 -11.02
CA MET A 278 -33.80 11.17 -9.60
C MET A 278 -35.26 11.48 -9.34
N LEU A 279 -35.87 12.34 -10.16
CA LEU A 279 -37.30 12.65 -10.08
C LEU A 279 -38.16 11.38 -10.28
N PHE A 280 -37.85 10.55 -11.26
CA PHE A 280 -38.53 9.27 -11.51
C PHE A 280 -38.54 8.37 -10.26
N PHE A 281 -37.46 8.38 -9.47
CA PHE A 281 -37.36 7.63 -8.21
C PHE A 281 -37.83 8.42 -6.98
N GLY A 282 -38.54 9.54 -7.15
CA GLY A 282 -39.05 10.37 -6.04
C GLY A 282 -37.94 11.03 -5.22
N LYS A 283 -36.77 11.27 -5.81
CA LYS A 283 -35.61 11.86 -5.12
C LYS A 283 -35.39 13.30 -5.54
N SER A 284 -35.04 14.15 -4.56
CA SER A 284 -34.68 15.55 -4.82
C SER A 284 -33.27 15.64 -5.41
N PHE A 285 -33.14 16.39 -6.49
CA PHE A 285 -31.84 16.75 -7.06
C PHE A 285 -31.35 18.06 -6.40
N THR A 286 -30.15 18.05 -5.87
CA THR A 286 -29.47 19.24 -5.33
C THR A 286 -28.06 19.34 -5.87
N GLU A 287 -27.40 20.46 -5.73
CA GLU A 287 -25.99 20.61 -6.09
C GLU A 287 -25.05 19.74 -5.20
N ASP A 288 -25.52 19.30 -4.02
CA ASP A 288 -24.82 18.33 -3.16
C ASP A 288 -25.00 16.88 -3.59
N SER A 289 -25.89 16.60 -4.55
CA SER A 289 -26.07 15.26 -5.09
C SER A 289 -24.79 14.79 -5.80
N PHE A 290 -24.46 13.50 -5.62
CA PHE A 290 -23.33 12.90 -6.35
C PHE A 290 -23.58 12.92 -7.85
N VAL A 291 -22.51 13.19 -8.62
CA VAL A 291 -22.59 13.26 -10.07
C VAL A 291 -23.01 11.90 -10.67
N PHE A 292 -22.35 10.82 -10.28
CA PHE A 292 -22.57 9.51 -10.89
C PHE A 292 -23.59 8.67 -10.13
N ILE A 293 -24.78 8.51 -10.73
CA ILE A 293 -25.90 7.77 -10.14
C ILE A 293 -26.31 6.56 -10.98
N SER A 294 -26.93 5.58 -10.31
CA SER A 294 -27.46 4.35 -10.93
C SER A 294 -28.77 4.64 -11.65
N TYR A 295 -28.91 4.12 -12.88
CA TYR A 295 -30.16 4.17 -13.63
C TYR A 295 -31.29 3.34 -13.01
N GLN A 296 -30.96 2.37 -12.15
CA GLN A 296 -31.94 1.48 -11.50
C GLN A 296 -32.56 2.05 -10.23
N ARG A 297 -31.87 2.97 -9.53
CA ARG A 297 -32.29 3.42 -8.20
C ARG A 297 -32.12 4.93 -7.98
N GLY A 298 -31.50 5.66 -8.90
CA GLY A 298 -31.16 7.07 -8.72
C GLY A 298 -30.23 7.33 -7.51
N THR A 299 -29.48 6.31 -7.06
CA THR A 299 -28.51 6.41 -5.96
C THR A 299 -27.09 6.42 -6.52
N PRO A 300 -26.10 6.90 -5.75
CA PRO A 300 -24.70 6.86 -6.18
C PRO A 300 -24.28 5.46 -6.61
N ILE A 301 -23.56 5.36 -7.74
CA ILE A 301 -23.10 4.08 -8.29
C ILE A 301 -22.10 3.38 -7.37
N SER A 302 -22.03 2.05 -7.46
CA SER A 302 -21.02 1.26 -6.76
C SER A 302 -19.64 1.35 -7.41
N GLU A 303 -18.58 1.16 -6.64
CA GLU A 303 -17.20 1.25 -7.11
C GLU A 303 -16.85 0.24 -8.22
N PRO A 304 -17.32 -1.03 -8.23
CA PRO A 304 -17.02 -2.01 -9.28
C PRO A 304 -17.66 -1.71 -10.63
N LEU A 305 -18.67 -0.84 -10.71
CA LEU A 305 -19.43 -0.60 -11.95
C LEU A 305 -18.53 -0.21 -13.12
N ILE A 306 -17.52 0.64 -12.89
CA ILE A 306 -16.64 1.09 -13.96
C ILE A 306 -15.76 -0.04 -14.49
N GLN A 307 -15.25 -0.93 -13.61
CA GLN A 307 -14.45 -2.08 -14.05
C GLN A 307 -15.30 -3.02 -14.91
N HIS A 308 -16.55 -3.29 -14.51
CA HIS A 308 -17.46 -4.11 -15.28
C HIS A 308 -17.81 -3.48 -16.62
N ALA A 309 -18.05 -2.17 -16.66
CA ALA A 309 -18.31 -1.44 -17.89
C ALA A 309 -17.12 -1.52 -18.86
N MET A 310 -15.91 -1.27 -18.40
CA MET A 310 -14.69 -1.38 -19.22
C MET A 310 -14.45 -2.82 -19.69
N ALA A 311 -14.62 -3.82 -18.80
CA ALA A 311 -14.48 -5.23 -19.15
C ALA A 311 -15.48 -5.66 -20.23
N LYS A 312 -16.71 -5.14 -20.18
CA LYS A 312 -17.71 -5.37 -21.24
C LYS A 312 -17.22 -4.85 -22.59
N VAL A 313 -16.75 -3.60 -22.67
CA VAL A 313 -16.24 -3.02 -23.93
C VAL A 313 -15.06 -3.84 -24.46
N ILE A 314 -14.08 -4.17 -23.61
CA ILE A 314 -12.91 -4.95 -23.99
C ILE A 314 -13.33 -6.33 -24.54
N LYS A 315 -14.27 -7.00 -23.87
CA LYS A 315 -14.77 -8.31 -24.31
C LYS A 315 -15.49 -8.26 -25.66
N GLU A 316 -16.35 -7.24 -25.87
CA GLU A 316 -17.18 -7.13 -27.10
C GLU A 316 -16.38 -6.65 -28.31
N THR A 317 -15.28 -5.91 -28.09
CA THR A 317 -14.49 -5.33 -29.19
C THR A 317 -13.14 -6.00 -29.42
N GLY A 318 -12.68 -6.87 -28.50
CA GLY A 318 -11.33 -7.41 -28.51
C GLY A 318 -10.25 -6.36 -28.18
N PHE A 319 -10.65 -5.20 -27.65
CA PHE A 319 -9.73 -4.09 -27.41
C PHE A 319 -8.68 -4.44 -26.33
N LYS A 320 -7.54 -3.77 -26.39
CA LYS A 320 -6.46 -3.88 -25.42
C LYS A 320 -6.98 -3.72 -23.97
N LYS A 321 -6.53 -4.58 -23.08
CA LYS A 321 -6.92 -4.52 -21.67
C LYS A 321 -6.46 -3.23 -21.04
N ILE A 322 -7.38 -2.44 -20.51
CA ILE A 322 -7.14 -1.18 -19.83
C ILE A 322 -7.95 -1.10 -18.54
N THR A 323 -7.39 -0.50 -17.51
CA THR A 323 -8.06 -0.30 -16.22
C THR A 323 -8.48 1.17 -16.02
N PRO A 324 -9.37 1.50 -15.06
CA PRO A 324 -9.69 2.89 -14.75
C PRO A 324 -8.44 3.71 -14.35
N HIS A 325 -7.45 3.10 -13.73
CA HIS A 325 -6.17 3.76 -13.44
C HIS A 325 -5.31 3.92 -14.71
N GLY A 326 -5.44 2.99 -15.65
CA GLY A 326 -4.81 3.07 -16.96
C GLY A 326 -5.29 4.26 -17.79
N LEU A 327 -6.56 4.68 -17.68
CA LEU A 327 -7.04 5.92 -18.32
C LEU A 327 -6.30 7.16 -17.81
N ARG A 328 -6.02 7.22 -16.51
CA ARG A 328 -5.21 8.28 -15.94
C ARG A 328 -3.73 8.21 -16.41
N HIS A 329 -3.18 6.99 -16.55
CA HIS A 329 -1.87 6.80 -17.15
C HIS A 329 -1.87 7.28 -18.62
N SER A 330 -2.89 6.92 -19.40
CA SER A 330 -3.05 7.41 -20.78
C SER A 330 -3.07 8.95 -20.84
N HIS A 331 -3.86 9.59 -19.98
CA HIS A 331 -3.92 11.06 -19.90
C HIS A 331 -2.54 11.67 -19.64
N ALA A 332 -1.81 11.12 -18.67
CA ALA A 332 -0.48 11.61 -18.33
C ALA A 332 0.53 11.38 -19.46
N THR A 333 0.57 10.18 -20.04
CA THR A 333 1.46 9.83 -21.16
C THR A 333 1.22 10.74 -22.38
N ILE A 334 -0.06 10.97 -22.72
CA ILE A 334 -0.44 11.86 -23.84
C ILE A 334 0.02 13.29 -23.58
N LEU A 335 -0.09 13.80 -22.33
CA LEU A 335 0.39 15.14 -21.99
C LEU A 335 1.92 15.23 -22.02
N VAL A 336 2.62 14.22 -21.54
CA VAL A 336 4.10 14.16 -21.56
C VAL A 336 4.62 14.09 -22.99
N ALA A 337 3.99 13.26 -23.84
CA ALA A 337 4.35 13.11 -25.25
C ALA A 337 3.83 14.26 -26.15
N SER A 338 3.19 15.28 -25.57
CA SER A 338 2.64 16.39 -26.35
C SER A 338 3.73 17.29 -26.93
N LYS A 339 3.65 17.57 -28.23
CA LYS A 339 4.54 18.52 -28.93
C LYS A 339 4.55 19.92 -28.32
N LYS A 340 3.55 20.28 -27.50
CA LYS A 340 3.44 21.60 -26.84
C LYS A 340 4.35 21.77 -25.60
N LYS A 341 5.22 20.81 -25.27
CA LYS A 341 6.20 20.89 -24.17
C LYS A 341 5.60 21.39 -22.83
N ILE A 342 4.52 20.74 -22.38
CA ILE A 342 3.85 21.10 -21.11
C ILE A 342 4.80 20.80 -19.94
N PRO A 343 5.09 21.81 -19.07
CA PRO A 343 5.96 21.58 -17.92
C PRO A 343 5.47 20.43 -17.04
N VAL A 344 6.38 19.55 -16.61
CA VAL A 344 6.06 18.39 -15.75
C VAL A 344 5.36 18.80 -14.46
N LYS A 345 5.70 19.98 -13.91
CA LYS A 345 5.03 20.57 -12.76
C LYS A 345 3.53 20.77 -13.02
N THR A 346 3.16 21.34 -14.17
CA THR A 346 1.75 21.55 -14.57
C THR A 346 1.00 20.23 -14.72
N ILE A 347 1.64 19.21 -15.32
CA ILE A 347 1.06 17.85 -15.43
C ILE A 347 0.86 17.25 -14.04
N ALA A 348 1.85 17.38 -13.16
CA ALA A 348 1.79 16.88 -11.79
C ALA A 348 0.66 17.56 -10.99
N GLU A 349 0.53 18.87 -11.06
CA GLU A 349 -0.54 19.64 -10.41
C GLU A 349 -1.92 19.20 -10.92
N ARG A 350 -2.11 19.11 -12.24
CA ARG A 350 -3.35 18.62 -12.86
C ARG A 350 -3.74 17.24 -12.35
N LEU A 351 -2.79 16.34 -12.22
CA LEU A 351 -3.01 14.99 -11.74
C LEU A 351 -3.10 14.89 -10.20
N GLY A 352 -2.70 15.91 -9.44
CA GLY A 352 -2.56 15.83 -7.98
C GLY A 352 -1.47 14.82 -7.57
N ASN A 353 -0.34 14.86 -8.27
CA ASN A 353 0.89 14.10 -8.04
C ASN A 353 2.06 15.05 -7.75
N THR A 354 3.23 14.49 -7.48
CA THR A 354 4.48 15.26 -7.44
C THR A 354 5.22 15.15 -8.79
N PRO A 355 6.05 16.14 -9.19
CA PRO A 355 6.89 16.02 -10.38
C PRO A 355 7.74 14.74 -10.38
N LYS A 356 8.31 14.37 -9.23
CA LYS A 356 9.08 13.13 -9.06
C LYS A 356 8.29 11.88 -9.50
N MET A 357 7.02 11.78 -9.14
CA MET A 357 6.17 10.64 -9.56
C MET A 357 5.91 10.63 -11.05
N ILE A 358 5.83 11.80 -11.70
CA ILE A 358 5.69 11.88 -13.16
C ILE A 358 6.97 11.39 -13.84
N TYR A 359 8.15 11.84 -13.38
CA TYR A 359 9.44 11.37 -13.89
C TYR A 359 9.63 9.84 -13.70
N GLU A 360 9.30 9.30 -12.54
CA GLU A 360 9.47 7.86 -12.25
C GLU A 360 8.58 6.96 -13.13
N VAL A 361 7.38 7.42 -13.46
CA VAL A 361 6.39 6.62 -14.22
C VAL A 361 6.50 6.83 -15.73
N TYR A 362 6.86 8.04 -16.17
CA TYR A 362 6.84 8.44 -17.58
C TYR A 362 8.23 8.82 -18.14
N GLY A 363 9.29 8.58 -17.37
CA GLY A 363 10.67 8.97 -17.70
C GLY A 363 11.22 8.35 -19.00
N HIS A 364 10.65 7.23 -19.45
CA HIS A 364 11.07 6.59 -20.72
C HIS A 364 10.86 7.45 -21.96
N ASN A 365 10.01 8.47 -21.90
CA ASN A 365 9.76 9.37 -23.01
C ASN A 365 10.71 10.59 -23.01
N TYR A 366 11.66 10.67 -22.06
CA TYR A 366 12.59 11.79 -21.95
C TYR A 366 13.85 11.63 -22.79
N ASP A 367 14.21 10.44 -23.27
CA ASP A 367 15.34 10.21 -24.17
C ASP A 367 15.15 10.94 -25.52
N GLU A 368 13.90 11.09 -25.96
CA GLU A 368 13.54 11.87 -27.16
C GLU A 368 13.63 13.37 -26.89
N LEU A 369 13.26 13.82 -25.70
CA LEU A 369 13.35 15.20 -25.24
C LEU A 369 14.82 15.65 -25.02
N GLU A 370 15.72 14.77 -24.69
CA GLU A 370 17.15 15.08 -24.56
C GLU A 370 17.75 15.46 -25.91
N ARG A 371 17.43 14.71 -26.98
CA ARG A 371 17.85 15.08 -28.35
C ARG A 371 17.28 16.41 -28.78
N GLU A 372 15.97 16.63 -28.57
CA GLU A 372 15.33 17.90 -28.88
C GLU A 372 15.89 19.07 -28.05
N SER A 373 16.41 18.85 -26.85
CA SER A 373 17.02 19.89 -26.03
C SER A 373 18.34 20.36 -26.61
N VAL A 374 19.13 19.46 -27.19
CA VAL A 374 20.37 19.81 -27.90
C VAL A 374 20.06 20.67 -29.14
N GLU A 375 19.09 20.23 -29.94
CA GLU A 375 18.66 20.98 -31.13
C GLU A 375 18.13 22.38 -30.78
N ALA A 376 17.32 22.48 -29.70
CA ALA A 376 16.80 23.76 -29.21
C ALA A 376 17.92 24.70 -28.71
N PHE A 377 18.94 24.12 -28.04
CA PHE A 377 20.09 24.90 -27.58
C PHE A 377 20.93 25.42 -28.78
N GLU A 378 21.19 24.57 -29.77
CA GLU A 378 21.89 24.97 -30.99
C GLU A 378 21.13 26.05 -31.75
N GLN A 379 19.80 25.95 -31.87
CA GLN A 379 18.96 26.96 -32.49
C GLN A 379 19.00 28.30 -31.73
N ALA A 380 18.98 28.27 -30.39
CA ALA A 380 19.04 29.46 -29.54
C ALA A 380 20.40 30.18 -29.61
N LEU A 381 21.50 29.45 -29.89
CA LEU A 381 22.82 30.04 -30.07
C LEU A 381 23.01 30.67 -31.48
N ASN A 382 22.25 30.18 -32.46
CA ASN A 382 22.35 30.62 -33.86
C ASN A 382 21.29 31.67 -34.23
N SER A 383 20.44 32.05 -33.28
CA SER A 383 19.44 33.14 -33.42
C SER A 383 19.93 34.42 -32.77
#